data_7b8a0bb57cce66b5c3b5f04ab5fb6395
#
_entry.id   7b8a0bb57cce66b5c3b5f04ab5fb6395
#
_cell.length_a   1.000
_cell.length_b   1.000
_cell.length_c   1.000
_cell.angle_alpha   90.00
_cell.angle_beta   90.00
_cell.angle_gamma   90.00
#
_symmetry.space_group_name_H-M   'P 1'
#
loop_
_entity.id
_entity.type
_entity.pdbx_description
1 polymer ?
#
loop_
_entity_poly.entity_id
_entity_poly.type
_entity_poly.pdbx_seq_one_letter_code
_entity_poly.pdbx_strand_id
1 'polypeptide(L)'
;MIRRREARRQPPGLRMAQALAVLGVAACGALAPDAARAAENGTGFYLLGGRGPMAGYLPPPGFYFESDTYSYDAKLDARKALPAGGRFVANVRSQARADFLNGTWVTPWEVFGGNFAVGAVLPVGRVAVSAGVEIDSPRTRTIIGSSLRDTATMVGDPVLSATLGWHSGKFHWSTTALVNAPAGDYRDGQLANLAFHRWASDLSGALTWFDPETGIDETGIDLSTAVGVTFNGTNRATDYRTGTEFHVEWAASKALTSALSAGVIGYHYQQVTGDSGAGAQLGPYKGRTTALGGTLAYNFQLGKTPISTRIKVLREFSVENRARGTVGLLTVSLPLSAAP
;
A
#
# COMPACT_ATOMS: atom_id res chain seq x y z
N MET A 1 55.70 -33.44 13.71
CA MET A 1 55.82 -32.63 12.47
C MET A 1 54.55 -31.79 12.32
N ILE A 2 54.53 -30.53 12.78
CA ILE A 2 53.41 -29.65 12.75
C ILE A 2 53.64 -28.66 11.60
N ARG A 3 52.88 -28.74 10.51
CA ARG A 3 52.89 -27.75 9.41
C ARG A 3 52.12 -26.51 9.84
N ARG A 4 52.83 -25.39 10.04
CA ARG A 4 52.24 -24.06 10.14
C ARG A 4 51.65 -23.67 8.79
N ARG A 5 50.33 -23.34 8.75
CA ARG A 5 49.68 -22.68 7.62
C ARG A 5 50.07 -21.22 7.62
N GLU A 6 50.84 -20.79 6.64
CA GLU A 6 51.10 -19.36 6.39
C GLU A 6 49.79 -18.66 5.90
N ALA A 7 49.37 -17.67 6.63
CA ALA A 7 48.29 -16.80 6.21
C ALA A 7 48.76 -15.91 5.06
N ARG A 8 48.20 -16.12 3.87
CA ARG A 8 48.44 -15.27 2.68
C ARG A 8 48.05 -13.82 3.02
N ARG A 9 49.04 -12.95 3.15
CA ARG A 9 48.81 -11.48 3.26
C ARG A 9 48.29 -10.98 1.92
N GLN A 10 47.09 -10.38 1.93
CA GLN A 10 46.52 -9.68 0.77
C GLN A 10 47.36 -8.45 0.39
N PRO A 11 47.50 -8.12 -0.89
CA PRO A 11 48.30 -6.99 -1.35
C PRO A 11 47.69 -5.67 -0.86
N PRO A 12 48.54 -4.67 -0.51
CA PRO A 12 48.08 -3.42 0.12
C PRO A 12 47.09 -2.63 -0.73
N GLY A 13 47.07 -2.75 -2.05
CA GLY A 13 46.12 -2.09 -2.94
C GLY A 13 44.67 -2.55 -2.78
N LEU A 14 44.47 -3.82 -2.40
CA LEU A 14 43.13 -4.36 -2.21
C LEU A 14 42.48 -3.86 -0.90
N ARG A 15 43.27 -3.63 0.14
CA ARG A 15 42.81 -3.05 1.41
C ARG A 15 42.47 -1.58 1.27
N MET A 16 43.20 -0.84 0.44
CA MET A 16 42.93 0.59 0.18
C MET A 16 41.66 0.76 -0.67
N ALA A 17 41.42 -0.14 -1.63
CA ALA A 17 40.17 -0.16 -2.41
C ALA A 17 38.94 -0.53 -1.57
N GLN A 18 39.08 -1.45 -0.62
CA GLN A 18 38.01 -1.80 0.32
C GLN A 18 37.73 -0.68 1.33
N ALA A 19 38.78 0.00 1.83
CA ALA A 19 38.63 1.15 2.74
C ALA A 19 37.99 2.35 2.02
N LEU A 20 38.34 2.59 0.75
CA LEU A 20 37.72 3.63 -0.08
C LEU A 20 36.27 3.28 -0.44
N ALA A 21 35.93 2.00 -0.63
CA ALA A 21 34.56 1.57 -0.84
C ALA A 21 33.70 1.73 0.42
N VAL A 22 34.24 1.43 1.61
CA VAL A 22 33.54 1.61 2.90
C VAL A 22 33.40 3.10 3.23
N LEU A 23 34.40 3.93 2.98
CA LEU A 23 34.33 5.38 3.10
C LEU A 23 33.38 6.02 2.07
N GLY A 24 33.32 5.46 0.86
CA GLY A 24 32.35 5.86 -0.17
C GLY A 24 30.91 5.56 0.23
N VAL A 25 30.64 4.42 0.86
CA VAL A 25 29.30 4.06 1.36
C VAL A 25 28.91 4.90 2.58
N ALA A 26 29.85 5.17 3.49
CA ALA A 26 29.60 6.04 4.65
C ALA A 26 29.42 7.52 4.24
N ALA A 27 30.18 8.02 3.25
CA ALA A 27 30.01 9.35 2.69
C ALA A 27 28.73 9.47 1.84
N CYS A 28 28.27 8.40 1.20
CA CYS A 28 26.96 8.35 0.53
C CYS A 28 25.78 8.44 1.49
N GLY A 29 25.92 7.92 2.71
CA GLY A 29 24.91 8.08 3.77
C GLY A 29 24.77 9.53 4.25
N ALA A 30 25.85 10.31 4.21
CA ALA A 30 25.88 11.73 4.63
C ALA A 30 25.55 12.71 3.50
N LEU A 31 25.58 12.26 2.24
CA LEU A 31 25.31 13.05 1.03
C LEU A 31 24.05 12.58 0.29
N ALA A 32 23.22 11.69 0.90
CA ALA A 32 21.97 11.30 0.32
C ALA A 32 21.11 12.56 0.12
N PRO A 33 20.78 12.93 -1.14
CA PRO A 33 19.84 14.01 -1.36
C PRO A 33 18.48 13.55 -0.84
N ASP A 34 17.61 14.51 -0.59
CA ASP A 34 16.22 14.36 -0.19
C ASP A 34 15.39 13.42 -1.11
N ALA A 35 15.86 12.22 -1.34
CA ALA A 35 15.05 11.10 -1.80
C ALA A 35 14.31 10.56 -0.58
N ALA A 36 13.60 11.46 0.05
CA ALA A 36 12.84 11.24 1.24
C ALA A 36 11.79 10.14 1.00
N ARG A 37 11.82 9.13 1.81
CA ARG A 37 10.73 8.19 1.95
C ARG A 37 9.88 8.67 3.11
N ALA A 38 8.70 9.19 2.82
CA ALA A 38 7.67 9.35 3.81
C ALA A 38 6.98 7.98 3.96
N ALA A 39 6.71 7.59 5.18
CA ALA A 39 6.36 6.27 5.65
C ALA A 39 7.49 5.23 5.51
N GLU A 40 7.60 4.33 6.48
CA GLU A 40 8.57 3.24 6.43
C GLU A 40 8.35 2.38 5.18
N ASN A 41 9.38 2.18 4.38
CA ASN A 41 9.33 1.51 3.08
C ASN A 41 8.41 2.18 2.02
N GLY A 42 7.93 3.40 2.27
CA GLY A 42 7.11 4.17 1.32
C GLY A 42 5.66 3.71 1.19
N THR A 43 5.16 2.85 2.09
CA THR A 43 3.80 2.30 2.06
C THR A 43 3.14 2.37 3.44
N GLY A 44 1.83 2.66 3.48
CA GLY A 44 0.99 2.55 4.67
C GLY A 44 0.27 1.20 4.73
N PHE A 45 -0.30 0.83 5.89
CA PHE A 45 -1.07 -0.41 6.00
C PHE A 45 -2.47 -0.28 5.38
N TYR A 46 -3.03 0.93 5.29
CA TYR A 46 -4.28 1.15 4.60
C TYR A 46 -4.10 0.93 3.09
N LEU A 47 -4.93 0.06 2.51
CA LEU A 47 -4.86 -0.30 1.09
C LEU A 47 -5.53 0.78 0.24
N LEU A 48 -4.73 1.73 -0.28
CA LEU A 48 -5.21 2.77 -1.19
C LEU A 48 -5.75 2.17 -2.49
N GLY A 49 -6.94 2.62 -2.90
CA GLY A 49 -7.68 2.05 -4.02
C GLY A 49 -8.55 0.84 -3.63
N GLY A 50 -8.49 0.41 -2.38
CA GLY A 50 -9.30 -0.69 -1.85
C GLY A 50 -10.80 -0.35 -1.88
N ARG A 51 -11.17 0.85 -1.47
CA ARG A 51 -12.56 1.33 -1.56
C ARG A 51 -12.92 1.65 -3.03
N GLY A 52 -14.20 1.76 -3.31
CA GLY A 52 -14.69 2.04 -4.66
C GLY A 52 -16.20 2.23 -4.67
N PRO A 53 -16.90 1.87 -5.75
CA PRO A 53 -18.36 1.87 -5.78
C PRO A 53 -18.95 1.04 -4.65
N MET A 54 -20.05 1.52 -4.06
CA MET A 54 -20.73 0.96 -2.89
C MET A 54 -19.90 1.00 -1.60
N ALA A 55 -18.94 1.95 -1.47
CA ALA A 55 -18.03 2.02 -0.31
C ALA A 55 -18.74 2.17 1.04
N GLY A 56 -19.89 2.83 1.09
CA GLY A 56 -20.70 3.00 2.30
C GLY A 56 -21.70 1.88 2.57
N TYR A 57 -21.84 0.93 1.66
CA TYR A 57 -22.83 -0.14 1.77
C TYR A 57 -22.29 -1.31 2.61
N LEU A 58 -23.03 -1.71 3.62
CA LEU A 58 -22.81 -2.95 4.36
C LEU A 58 -23.87 -3.98 3.92
N PRO A 59 -23.49 -5.18 3.47
CA PRO A 59 -24.48 -6.18 3.03
C PRO A 59 -25.33 -6.72 4.19
N PRO A 60 -26.42 -7.43 3.90
CA PRO A 60 -27.27 -8.07 4.92
C PRO A 60 -26.49 -9.02 5.84
N PRO A 61 -27.03 -9.39 7.02
CA PRO A 61 -26.42 -10.37 7.90
C PRO A 61 -26.00 -11.66 7.18
N GLY A 62 -24.78 -12.13 7.45
CA GLY A 62 -24.21 -13.31 6.79
C GLY A 62 -22.69 -13.35 6.86
N PHE A 63 -22.10 -14.41 6.33
CA PHE A 63 -20.65 -14.54 6.16
C PHE A 63 -20.28 -14.29 4.71
N TYR A 64 -19.29 -13.46 4.52
CA TYR A 64 -18.78 -13.04 3.21
C TYR A 64 -17.29 -13.31 3.10
N PHE A 65 -16.88 -13.73 1.92
CA PHE A 65 -15.48 -13.86 1.57
C PHE A 65 -15.16 -12.92 0.41
N GLU A 66 -14.02 -12.27 0.49
CA GLU A 66 -13.49 -11.43 -0.57
C GLU A 66 -11.99 -11.67 -0.72
N SER A 67 -11.52 -11.76 -1.96
CA SER A 67 -10.12 -11.80 -2.30
C SER A 67 -9.80 -10.64 -3.22
N ASP A 68 -8.86 -9.79 -2.78
CA ASP A 68 -8.30 -8.71 -3.59
C ASP A 68 -6.90 -9.10 -4.06
N THR A 69 -6.76 -9.47 -5.32
CA THR A 69 -5.45 -9.64 -5.96
C THR A 69 -4.91 -8.27 -6.33
N TYR A 70 -3.89 -7.85 -5.59
CA TYR A 70 -3.25 -6.54 -5.70
C TYR A 70 -1.98 -6.59 -6.53
N SER A 71 -1.80 -5.59 -7.35
CA SER A 71 -0.62 -5.38 -8.19
C SER A 71 -0.19 -3.92 -8.10
N TYR A 72 1.05 -3.68 -7.70
CA TYR A 72 1.62 -2.34 -7.64
C TYR A 72 3.00 -2.32 -8.29
N ASP A 73 3.18 -1.44 -9.27
CA ASP A 73 4.46 -1.18 -9.91
C ASP A 73 4.77 0.31 -9.78
N ALA A 74 5.83 0.62 -9.05
CA ALA A 74 6.19 2.00 -8.73
C ALA A 74 7.68 2.29 -8.92
N LYS A 75 7.97 3.56 -9.22
CA LYS A 75 9.33 4.08 -9.40
C LYS A 75 9.47 5.38 -8.63
N LEU A 76 10.66 5.56 -8.04
CA LEU A 76 11.12 6.82 -7.49
C LEU A 76 12.47 7.13 -8.14
N ASP A 77 12.53 8.23 -8.87
CA ASP A 77 13.75 8.74 -9.48
C ASP A 77 14.12 10.07 -8.79
N ALA A 78 15.25 10.09 -8.10
CA ALA A 78 15.79 11.30 -7.48
C ALA A 78 17.10 11.68 -8.18
N ARG A 79 17.25 12.96 -8.52
CA ARG A 79 18.45 13.51 -9.16
C ARG A 79 18.88 14.77 -8.42
N LYS A 80 20.16 14.85 -8.08
CA LYS A 80 20.75 16.04 -7.45
C LYS A 80 22.07 16.39 -8.10
N ALA A 81 22.28 17.68 -8.40
CA ALA A 81 23.59 18.19 -8.80
C ALA A 81 24.53 18.23 -7.58
N LEU A 82 25.77 17.80 -7.76
CA LEU A 82 26.78 17.82 -6.70
C LEU A 82 27.52 19.20 -6.71
N PRO A 83 27.80 19.77 -5.52
CA PRO A 83 28.52 21.07 -5.44
C PRO A 83 29.88 21.08 -6.13
N ALA A 84 30.56 19.93 -6.20
CA ALA A 84 31.85 19.77 -6.85
C ALA A 84 31.78 19.51 -8.36
N GLY A 85 30.59 19.61 -8.95
CA GLY A 85 30.28 19.18 -10.34
C GLY A 85 30.02 17.68 -10.42
N GLY A 86 29.05 17.30 -11.23
CA GLY A 86 28.54 15.93 -11.36
C GLY A 86 27.09 15.79 -10.94
N ARG A 87 26.56 14.57 -11.08
CA ARG A 87 25.17 14.25 -10.74
C ARG A 87 25.11 13.01 -9.88
N PHE A 88 24.26 13.06 -8.88
CA PHE A 88 23.80 11.91 -8.13
C PHE A 88 22.45 11.49 -8.67
N VAL A 89 22.28 10.21 -8.96
CA VAL A 89 21.01 9.62 -9.40
C VAL A 89 20.69 8.46 -8.48
N ALA A 90 19.53 8.49 -7.85
CA ALA A 90 18.99 7.37 -7.11
C ALA A 90 17.73 6.88 -7.80
N ASN A 91 17.67 5.59 -8.07
CA ASN A 91 16.53 4.91 -8.69
C ASN A 91 16.02 3.85 -7.73
N VAL A 92 14.75 3.95 -7.32
CA VAL A 92 14.10 2.90 -6.57
C VAL A 92 12.92 2.38 -7.37
N ARG A 93 12.84 1.06 -7.52
CA ARG A 93 11.68 0.39 -8.10
C ARG A 93 11.11 -0.54 -7.05
N SER A 94 9.80 -0.48 -6.89
CA SER A 94 9.04 -1.36 -6.02
C SER A 94 7.96 -2.06 -6.82
N GLN A 95 7.89 -3.38 -6.65
CA GLN A 95 6.84 -4.22 -7.22
C GLN A 95 6.23 -5.02 -6.08
N ALA A 96 4.92 -4.93 -5.93
CA ALA A 96 4.17 -5.76 -5.01
C ALA A 96 3.10 -6.55 -5.78
N ARG A 97 2.96 -7.81 -5.43
CA ARG A 97 1.92 -8.72 -5.88
C ARG A 97 1.43 -9.45 -4.65
N ALA A 98 0.20 -9.20 -4.24
CA ALA A 98 -0.35 -9.78 -3.02
C ALA A 98 -1.83 -10.07 -3.18
N ASP A 99 -2.29 -11.10 -2.51
CA ASP A 99 -3.71 -11.38 -2.31
C ASP A 99 -4.07 -11.00 -0.87
N PHE A 100 -5.11 -10.18 -0.74
CA PHE A 100 -5.71 -9.82 0.54
C PHE A 100 -6.95 -10.67 0.73
N LEU A 101 -6.82 -11.70 1.55
CA LEU A 101 -7.91 -12.65 1.84
C LEU A 101 -8.74 -12.09 2.99
N ASN A 102 -9.97 -11.69 2.71
CA ASN A 102 -10.86 -11.04 3.65
C ASN A 102 -12.05 -11.93 3.98
N GLY A 103 -12.25 -12.22 5.27
CA GLY A 103 -13.45 -12.83 5.81
C GLY A 103 -14.22 -11.80 6.63
N THR A 104 -15.50 -11.59 6.32
CA THR A 104 -16.38 -10.67 7.03
C THR A 104 -17.64 -11.38 7.51
N TRP A 105 -17.96 -11.20 8.77
CA TRP A 105 -19.22 -11.59 9.37
C TRP A 105 -20.06 -10.36 9.67
N VAL A 106 -21.10 -10.16 8.89
CA VAL A 106 -22.17 -9.20 9.21
C VAL A 106 -23.10 -9.88 10.20
N THR A 107 -23.12 -9.37 11.42
CA THR A 107 -23.88 -9.98 12.51
C THR A 107 -25.37 -9.71 12.35
N PRO A 108 -26.24 -10.49 12.97
CA PRO A 108 -27.66 -10.19 13.05
C PRO A 108 -27.99 -9.07 14.06
N TRP A 109 -26.97 -8.50 14.71
CA TRP A 109 -27.17 -7.49 15.76
C TRP A 109 -27.16 -6.07 15.16
N GLU A 110 -28.09 -5.28 15.66
CA GLU A 110 -28.09 -3.85 15.42
C GLU A 110 -27.40 -3.12 16.57
N VAL A 111 -26.49 -2.23 16.25
CA VAL A 111 -25.75 -1.39 17.18
C VAL A 111 -25.92 0.06 16.76
N PHE A 112 -26.46 0.90 17.66
CA PHE A 112 -26.80 2.31 17.36
C PHE A 112 -27.72 2.47 16.13
N GLY A 113 -28.64 1.52 15.95
CA GLY A 113 -29.58 1.52 14.80
C GLY A 113 -28.93 1.17 13.45
N GLY A 114 -27.74 0.63 13.45
CA GLY A 114 -26.99 0.18 12.27
C GLY A 114 -26.60 -1.28 12.38
N ASN A 115 -26.38 -1.91 11.24
CA ASN A 115 -25.84 -3.26 11.14
C ASN A 115 -24.38 -3.28 11.59
N PHE A 116 -23.99 -4.30 12.36
CA PHE A 116 -22.62 -4.46 12.85
C PHE A 116 -21.93 -5.62 12.16
N ALA A 117 -20.69 -5.41 11.72
CA ALA A 117 -19.84 -6.43 11.13
C ALA A 117 -18.46 -6.45 11.75
N VAL A 118 -17.86 -7.64 11.77
CA VAL A 118 -16.45 -7.85 12.11
C VAL A 118 -15.77 -8.64 11.00
N GLY A 119 -14.49 -8.40 10.80
CA GLY A 119 -13.75 -9.08 9.74
C GLY A 119 -12.26 -9.19 10.04
N ALA A 120 -11.60 -9.97 9.22
CA ALA A 120 -10.15 -10.13 9.23
C ALA A 120 -9.63 -10.24 7.81
N VAL A 121 -8.52 -9.56 7.55
CA VAL A 121 -7.79 -9.61 6.28
C VAL A 121 -6.42 -10.21 6.53
N LEU A 122 -6.04 -11.18 5.70
CA LEU A 122 -4.70 -11.77 5.70
C LEU A 122 -4.01 -11.47 4.36
N PRO A 123 -2.99 -10.61 4.33
CA PRO A 123 -2.19 -10.37 3.15
C PRO A 123 -1.21 -11.54 2.91
N VAL A 124 -1.16 -12.07 1.69
CA VAL A 124 -0.17 -13.08 1.27
C VAL A 124 0.41 -12.64 -0.07
N GLY A 125 1.72 -12.55 -0.18
CA GLY A 125 2.24 -12.07 -1.45
C GLY A 125 3.74 -11.97 -1.56
N ARG A 126 4.15 -11.38 -2.67
CA ARG A 126 5.54 -11.16 -3.04
C ARG A 126 5.81 -9.68 -3.21
N VAL A 127 6.86 -9.22 -2.55
CA VAL A 127 7.41 -7.87 -2.70
C VAL A 127 8.81 -7.97 -3.30
N ALA A 128 9.10 -7.14 -4.29
CA ALA A 128 10.43 -6.98 -4.86
C ALA A 128 10.80 -5.51 -4.86
N VAL A 129 11.93 -5.17 -4.26
CA VAL A 129 12.48 -3.82 -4.21
C VAL A 129 13.86 -3.84 -4.84
N SER A 130 14.12 -2.90 -5.74
CA SER A 130 15.46 -2.65 -6.24
C SER A 130 15.80 -1.17 -6.02
N ALA A 131 16.97 -0.92 -5.46
CA ALA A 131 17.52 0.41 -5.26
C ALA A 131 18.86 0.50 -5.99
N GLY A 132 19.04 1.51 -6.81
CA GLY A 132 20.29 1.81 -7.50
C GLY A 132 20.76 3.23 -7.18
N VAL A 133 22.06 3.40 -7.00
CA VAL A 133 22.71 4.70 -6.84
C VAL A 133 23.79 4.83 -7.89
N GLU A 134 23.81 5.93 -8.59
CA GLU A 134 24.81 6.24 -9.61
C GLU A 134 25.38 7.64 -9.36
N ILE A 135 26.69 7.75 -9.32
CA ILE A 135 27.42 8.99 -9.20
C ILE A 135 28.18 9.24 -10.51
N ASP A 136 27.76 10.24 -11.25
CA ASP A 136 28.45 10.71 -12.45
C ASP A 136 29.38 11.88 -12.08
N SER A 137 30.68 11.67 -12.23
CA SER A 137 31.72 12.70 -11.99
C SER A 137 32.32 13.14 -13.30
N PRO A 138 32.05 14.37 -13.79
CA PRO A 138 32.63 14.90 -15.03
C PRO A 138 34.14 15.08 -14.97
N ARG A 139 34.70 15.25 -13.76
CA ARG A 139 36.17 15.45 -13.57
C ARG A 139 36.98 14.19 -13.81
N THR A 140 36.42 13.04 -13.39
CA THR A 140 37.13 11.74 -13.52
C THR A 140 36.64 10.92 -14.71
N ARG A 141 35.56 11.36 -15.40
CA ARG A 141 34.83 10.58 -16.42
C ARG A 141 34.46 9.19 -15.93
N THR A 142 34.20 9.05 -14.63
CA THR A 142 33.91 7.79 -13.98
C THR A 142 32.46 7.79 -13.51
N ILE A 143 31.71 6.77 -13.87
CA ILE A 143 30.40 6.46 -13.33
C ILE A 143 30.60 5.36 -12.30
N ILE A 144 30.29 5.65 -11.03
CA ILE A 144 30.30 4.67 -9.95
C ILE A 144 28.85 4.34 -9.63
N GLY A 145 28.46 3.10 -9.85
CA GLY A 145 27.10 2.61 -9.56
C GLY A 145 27.11 1.45 -8.59
N SER A 146 26.12 1.39 -7.71
CA SER A 146 25.80 0.23 -6.89
C SER A 146 24.31 -0.02 -6.95
N SER A 147 23.91 -1.27 -7.02
CA SER A 147 22.50 -1.67 -7.00
C SER A 147 22.28 -2.79 -6.00
N LEU A 148 21.17 -2.69 -5.27
CA LEU A 148 20.69 -3.72 -4.36
C LEU A 148 19.30 -4.15 -4.84
N ARG A 149 19.07 -5.46 -4.86
CA ARG A 149 17.76 -6.04 -5.15
C ARG A 149 17.41 -7.02 -4.05
N ASP A 150 16.20 -6.89 -3.54
CA ASP A 150 15.63 -7.78 -2.55
C ASP A 150 14.25 -8.26 -3.00
N THR A 151 13.93 -9.51 -2.68
CA THR A 151 12.65 -10.12 -3.06
C THR A 151 12.25 -11.13 -2.00
N ALA A 152 11.03 -11.00 -1.50
CA ALA A 152 10.49 -11.92 -0.51
C ALA A 152 9.04 -12.31 -0.86
N THR A 153 8.71 -13.60 -0.65
CA THR A 153 7.32 -14.08 -0.61
C THR A 153 7.01 -14.38 0.85
N MET A 154 5.93 -13.81 1.36
CA MET A 154 5.64 -13.84 2.79
C MET A 154 4.16 -13.59 3.09
N VAL A 155 3.79 -13.85 4.32
CA VAL A 155 2.50 -13.47 4.90
C VAL A 155 2.66 -12.09 5.55
N GLY A 156 1.78 -11.15 5.24
CA GLY A 156 1.75 -9.83 5.86
C GLY A 156 1.11 -9.84 7.24
N ASP A 157 1.12 -8.69 7.88
CA ASP A 157 0.42 -8.52 9.15
C ASP A 157 -1.09 -8.68 8.97
N PRO A 158 -1.79 -9.49 9.81
CA PRO A 158 -3.24 -9.58 9.76
C PRO A 158 -3.89 -8.26 10.19
N VAL A 159 -4.96 -7.87 9.50
CA VAL A 159 -5.75 -6.68 9.81
C VAL A 159 -7.13 -7.10 10.28
N LEU A 160 -7.52 -6.66 11.47
CA LEU A 160 -8.86 -6.85 12.02
C LEU A 160 -9.73 -5.65 11.70
N SER A 161 -11.02 -5.87 11.47
CA SER A 161 -11.99 -4.81 11.19
C SER A 161 -13.24 -4.89 12.04
N ALA A 162 -13.80 -3.72 12.36
CA ALA A 162 -15.13 -3.57 12.91
C ALA A 162 -15.85 -2.47 12.13
N THR A 163 -17.05 -2.75 11.63
CA THR A 163 -17.83 -1.82 10.79
C THR A 163 -19.25 -1.70 11.30
N LEU A 164 -19.75 -0.47 11.34
CA LEU A 164 -21.16 -0.13 11.51
C LEU A 164 -21.69 0.46 10.20
N GLY A 165 -22.82 0.00 9.73
CA GLY A 165 -23.45 0.45 8.50
C GLY A 165 -24.92 0.78 8.67
N TRP A 166 -25.36 1.86 8.03
CA TRP A 166 -26.74 2.34 8.05
C TRP A 166 -27.25 2.56 6.62
N HIS A 167 -28.54 2.44 6.45
CA HIS A 167 -29.24 2.57 5.18
C HIS A 167 -30.47 3.45 5.33
N SER A 168 -30.65 4.42 4.44
CA SER A 168 -31.86 5.24 4.37
C SER A 168 -32.18 5.64 2.94
N GLY A 169 -33.16 5.01 2.33
CA GLY A 169 -33.50 5.21 0.93
C GLY A 169 -32.33 4.91 0.00
N LYS A 170 -31.91 5.91 -0.79
CA LYS A 170 -30.78 5.81 -1.72
C LYS A 170 -29.42 6.04 -1.05
N PHE A 171 -29.38 6.33 0.25
CA PHE A 171 -28.16 6.61 0.99
C PHE A 171 -27.74 5.42 1.86
N HIS A 172 -26.45 5.10 1.78
CA HIS A 172 -25.80 4.09 2.59
C HIS A 172 -24.54 4.71 3.17
N TRP A 173 -24.31 4.55 4.48
CA TRP A 173 -23.07 5.05 5.09
C TRP A 173 -22.55 4.06 6.12
N SER A 174 -21.27 4.09 6.32
CA SER A 174 -20.62 3.20 7.27
C SER A 174 -19.44 3.88 7.97
N THR A 175 -19.12 3.38 9.15
CA THR A 175 -17.88 3.71 9.86
C THR A 175 -17.12 2.42 10.09
N THR A 176 -15.83 2.41 9.77
CA THR A 176 -14.96 1.23 9.89
C THR A 176 -13.74 1.58 10.73
N ALA A 177 -13.43 0.75 11.71
CA ALA A 177 -12.16 0.73 12.41
C ALA A 177 -11.34 -0.47 11.93
N LEU A 178 -10.08 -0.23 11.56
CA LEU A 178 -9.11 -1.26 11.21
C LEU A 178 -7.98 -1.29 12.23
N VAL A 179 -7.46 -2.46 12.55
CA VAL A 179 -6.28 -2.64 13.40
C VAL A 179 -5.32 -3.63 12.75
N ASN A 180 -4.11 -3.17 12.44
CA ASN A 180 -2.99 -4.00 12.00
C ASN A 180 -2.29 -4.60 13.20
N ALA A 181 -2.19 -5.93 13.26
CA ALA A 181 -1.47 -6.65 14.29
C ALA A 181 -0.10 -7.11 13.77
N PRO A 182 1.02 -6.76 14.42
CA PRO A 182 2.37 -7.09 13.95
C PRO A 182 2.71 -8.57 14.17
N ALA A 183 2.06 -9.45 13.41
CA ALA A 183 2.17 -10.90 13.52
C ALA A 183 2.53 -11.59 12.19
N GLY A 184 2.79 -10.80 11.14
CA GLY A 184 3.24 -11.31 9.85
C GLY A 184 4.73 -11.62 9.79
N ASP A 185 5.15 -12.15 8.65
CA ASP A 185 6.57 -12.41 8.36
C ASP A 185 7.31 -11.08 8.14
N TYR A 186 8.14 -10.71 9.09
CA TYR A 186 9.01 -9.55 8.98
C TYR A 186 10.47 -9.97 9.06
N ARG A 187 11.30 -9.40 8.19
CA ARG A 187 12.74 -9.65 8.16
C ARG A 187 13.49 -8.34 8.38
N ASP A 188 14.13 -8.27 9.53
CA ASP A 188 14.91 -7.10 9.90
C ASP A 188 16.09 -6.90 8.92
N GLY A 189 16.39 -5.63 8.59
CA GLY A 189 17.44 -5.27 7.66
C GLY A 189 17.15 -5.57 6.17
N GLN A 190 16.00 -6.14 5.82
CA GLN A 190 15.61 -6.37 4.42
C GLN A 190 14.74 -5.25 3.86
N LEU A 191 14.92 -4.96 2.56
CA LEU A 191 14.13 -3.93 1.86
C LEU A 191 12.73 -4.42 1.49
N ALA A 192 12.58 -5.73 1.22
CA ALA A 192 11.33 -6.34 0.80
C ALA A 192 10.62 -6.97 2.00
N ASN A 193 9.68 -6.25 2.58
CA ASN A 193 8.77 -6.74 3.60
C ASN A 193 7.32 -6.46 3.21
N LEU A 194 6.42 -7.43 3.41
CA LEU A 194 4.98 -7.28 3.28
C LEU A 194 4.35 -6.91 4.63
N ALA A 195 4.89 -7.41 5.74
CA ALA A 195 4.52 -7.04 7.10
C ALA A 195 5.13 -5.70 7.50
N PHE A 196 4.40 -4.92 8.28
CA PHE A 196 4.84 -3.61 8.79
C PHE A 196 5.54 -3.70 10.14
N HIS A 197 5.35 -4.82 10.86
CA HIS A 197 5.95 -5.09 12.17
C HIS A 197 5.67 -4.01 13.21
N ARG A 198 4.53 -3.35 13.09
CA ARG A 198 4.03 -2.33 14.03
C ARG A 198 2.53 -2.41 14.18
N TRP A 199 2.02 -2.07 15.35
CA TRP A 199 0.61 -1.79 15.50
C TRP A 199 0.25 -0.54 14.69
N ALA A 200 -0.87 -0.58 14.01
CA ALA A 200 -1.46 0.58 13.39
C ALA A 200 -2.98 0.49 13.46
N SER A 201 -3.65 1.62 13.43
CA SER A 201 -5.11 1.68 13.41
C SER A 201 -5.59 2.71 12.41
N ASP A 202 -6.72 2.43 11.79
CA ASP A 202 -7.40 3.35 10.87
C ASP A 202 -8.83 3.52 11.31
N LEU A 203 -9.31 4.75 11.26
CA LEU A 203 -10.73 5.07 11.43
C LEU A 203 -11.21 5.77 10.18
N SER A 204 -12.20 5.20 9.52
CA SER A 204 -12.75 5.71 8.28
C SER A 204 -14.27 5.73 8.28
N GLY A 205 -14.82 6.72 7.59
CA GLY A 205 -16.23 6.84 7.25
C GLY A 205 -16.43 6.73 5.75
N ALA A 206 -17.52 6.12 5.30
CA ALA A 206 -17.87 6.04 3.90
C ALA A 206 -19.36 6.41 3.68
N LEU A 207 -19.62 6.99 2.53
CA LEU A 207 -20.96 7.38 2.07
C LEU A 207 -21.14 6.91 0.63
N THR A 208 -22.28 6.32 0.37
CA THR A 208 -22.73 5.94 -0.98
C THR A 208 -24.12 6.53 -1.21
N TRP A 209 -24.29 7.20 -2.32
CA TRP A 209 -25.60 7.46 -2.92
C TRP A 209 -25.77 6.50 -4.09
N PHE A 210 -26.77 5.65 -3.99
CA PHE A 210 -27.09 4.66 -5.02
C PHE A 210 -28.52 4.83 -5.48
N ASP A 211 -28.68 5.13 -6.76
CA ASP A 211 -29.99 5.25 -7.39
C ASP A 211 -30.17 4.16 -8.45
N PRO A 212 -30.96 3.12 -8.16
CA PRO A 212 -31.18 2.03 -9.09
C PRO A 212 -32.03 2.42 -10.30
N GLU A 213 -32.73 3.54 -10.25
CA GLU A 213 -33.71 3.96 -11.28
C GLU A 213 -33.14 5.03 -12.24
N THR A 214 -31.96 5.59 -11.96
CA THR A 214 -31.37 6.63 -12.79
C THR A 214 -30.46 6.06 -13.88
N GLY A 215 -30.64 6.54 -15.10
CA GLY A 215 -29.81 6.20 -16.25
C GLY A 215 -30.64 6.02 -17.52
N ILE A 216 -29.97 5.84 -18.67
CA ILE A 216 -30.64 5.73 -19.98
C ILE A 216 -31.55 4.49 -20.07
N ASP A 217 -31.30 3.47 -19.26
CA ASP A 217 -32.01 2.18 -19.26
C ASP A 217 -32.39 1.72 -17.83
N GLU A 218 -32.60 2.66 -16.87
CA GLU A 218 -32.91 2.35 -15.45
C GLU A 218 -31.86 1.41 -14.80
N THR A 219 -30.60 1.57 -15.22
CA THR A 219 -29.52 0.65 -14.82
C THR A 219 -28.77 1.07 -13.57
N GLY A 220 -29.10 2.22 -12.99
CA GLY A 220 -28.54 2.68 -11.72
C GLY A 220 -27.20 3.43 -11.81
N ILE A 221 -27.06 4.40 -10.91
CA ILE A 221 -25.84 5.18 -10.70
C ILE A 221 -25.41 5.06 -9.24
N ASP A 222 -24.11 4.90 -9.02
CA ASP A 222 -23.46 4.90 -7.71
C ASP A 222 -22.49 6.10 -7.63
N LEU A 223 -22.60 6.86 -6.56
CA LEU A 223 -21.62 7.87 -6.17
C LEU A 223 -21.16 7.56 -4.75
N SER A 224 -19.90 7.23 -4.60
CA SER A 224 -19.32 6.80 -3.34
C SER A 224 -18.10 7.62 -2.96
N THR A 225 -17.93 7.82 -1.65
CA THR A 225 -16.70 8.38 -1.08
C THR A 225 -16.38 7.70 0.24
N ALA A 226 -15.10 7.62 0.57
CA ALA A 226 -14.60 7.19 1.87
C ALA A 226 -13.49 8.15 2.31
N VAL A 227 -13.45 8.46 3.60
CA VAL A 227 -12.42 9.31 4.21
C VAL A 227 -11.96 8.69 5.50
N GLY A 228 -10.65 8.72 5.77
CA GLY A 228 -10.12 8.13 6.98
C GLY A 228 -8.76 8.69 7.40
N VAL A 229 -8.38 8.29 8.60
CA VAL A 229 -7.11 8.66 9.24
C VAL A 229 -6.47 7.43 9.83
N THR A 230 -5.21 7.21 9.48
CA THR A 230 -4.37 6.12 9.97
C THR A 230 -3.38 6.63 11.02
N PHE A 231 -3.31 5.94 12.14
CA PHE A 231 -2.37 6.18 13.23
C PHE A 231 -1.39 5.00 13.30
N ASN A 232 -0.09 5.29 13.29
CA ASN A 232 0.96 4.30 13.29
C ASN A 232 1.68 4.24 14.64
N GLY A 233 1.93 3.02 15.13
CA GLY A 233 2.86 2.73 16.20
C GLY A 233 4.31 2.72 15.71
N THR A 234 5.25 2.47 16.60
CA THR A 234 6.67 2.35 16.27
C THR A 234 7.00 0.91 15.86
N ASN A 235 7.68 0.73 14.73
CA ASN A 235 8.37 -0.50 14.41
C ASN A 235 9.62 -0.58 15.31
N ARG A 236 9.60 -1.53 16.25
CA ARG A 236 10.68 -1.66 17.24
C ARG A 236 11.98 -2.21 16.68
N ALA A 237 11.95 -2.90 15.55
CA ALA A 237 13.15 -3.43 14.90
C ALA A 237 14.00 -2.30 14.28
N THR A 238 13.35 -1.25 13.78
CA THR A 238 14.00 -0.12 13.11
C THR A 238 13.97 1.16 13.92
N ASP A 239 13.25 1.20 15.06
CA ASP A 239 12.91 2.43 15.79
C ASP A 239 12.33 3.53 14.88
N TYR A 240 11.47 3.12 13.95
CA TYR A 240 10.82 4.01 13.00
C TYR A 240 9.33 4.12 13.30
N ARG A 241 8.82 5.34 13.35
CA ARG A 241 7.39 5.62 13.47
C ARG A 241 6.94 6.46 12.29
N THR A 242 6.13 5.88 11.43
CA THR A 242 5.42 6.59 10.36
C THR A 242 4.45 7.60 10.96
N GLY A 243 4.40 8.80 10.41
CA GLY A 243 3.47 9.83 10.84
C GLY A 243 2.01 9.44 10.60
N THR A 244 1.09 10.27 11.10
CA THR A 244 -0.36 10.11 10.87
C THR A 244 -0.67 10.36 9.40
N GLU A 245 -1.54 9.51 8.82
CA GLU A 245 -1.87 9.50 7.40
C GLU A 245 -3.35 9.81 7.21
N PHE A 246 -3.67 10.70 6.30
CA PHE A 246 -5.03 11.01 5.85
C PHE A 246 -5.24 10.41 4.47
N HIS A 247 -6.43 9.87 4.22
CA HIS A 247 -6.81 9.37 2.91
C HIS A 247 -8.27 9.69 2.60
N VAL A 248 -8.54 9.88 1.31
CA VAL A 248 -9.88 9.98 0.76
C VAL A 248 -9.93 9.20 -0.55
N GLU A 249 -10.99 8.44 -0.74
CA GLU A 249 -11.26 7.70 -1.96
C GLU A 249 -12.63 8.09 -2.50
N TRP A 250 -12.82 8.05 -3.80
CA TRP A 250 -14.10 8.34 -4.44
C TRP A 250 -14.36 7.44 -5.63
N ALA A 251 -15.62 7.24 -5.95
CA ALA A 251 -16.08 6.50 -7.11
C ALA A 251 -17.34 7.12 -7.68
N ALA A 252 -17.44 7.09 -9.00
CA ALA A 252 -18.67 7.33 -9.73
C ALA A 252 -18.82 6.19 -10.75
N SER A 253 -19.87 5.39 -10.60
CA SER A 253 -20.10 4.22 -11.48
C SER A 253 -21.53 4.15 -11.95
N LYS A 254 -21.72 3.50 -13.09
CA LYS A 254 -23.01 3.24 -13.69
C LYS A 254 -23.12 1.76 -14.05
N ALA A 255 -24.25 1.16 -13.71
CA ALA A 255 -24.61 -0.13 -14.26
C ALA A 255 -24.94 0.03 -15.75
N LEU A 256 -24.27 -0.76 -16.60
CA LEU A 256 -24.47 -0.80 -18.05
C LEU A 256 -25.48 -1.86 -18.43
N THR A 257 -25.54 -2.92 -17.63
CA THR A 257 -26.54 -4.00 -17.68
C THR A 257 -26.83 -4.47 -16.25
N SER A 258 -27.74 -5.38 -16.06
CA SER A 258 -27.98 -6.02 -14.75
C SER A 258 -26.75 -6.75 -14.18
N ALA A 259 -25.77 -7.11 -15.01
CA ALA A 259 -24.57 -7.82 -14.61
C ALA A 259 -23.31 -6.95 -14.67
N LEU A 260 -23.23 -5.97 -15.56
CA LEU A 260 -22.03 -5.22 -15.87
C LEU A 260 -22.15 -3.77 -15.38
N SER A 261 -21.15 -3.28 -14.67
CA SER A 261 -21.02 -1.86 -14.31
C SER A 261 -19.61 -1.35 -14.60
N ALA A 262 -19.52 -0.07 -14.92
CA ALA A 262 -18.25 0.62 -15.16
C ALA A 262 -18.25 1.98 -14.50
N GLY A 263 -17.04 2.49 -14.17
CA GLY A 263 -16.95 3.77 -13.49
C GLY A 263 -15.54 4.34 -13.45
N VAL A 264 -15.47 5.55 -12.90
CA VAL A 264 -14.24 6.28 -12.62
C VAL A 264 -14.01 6.25 -11.10
N ILE A 265 -12.77 6.03 -10.70
CA ILE A 265 -12.36 5.94 -9.31
C ILE A 265 -11.09 6.75 -9.08
N GLY A 266 -10.87 7.15 -7.84
CA GLY A 266 -9.64 7.83 -7.48
C GLY A 266 -9.41 7.84 -5.99
N TYR A 267 -8.19 8.24 -5.61
CA TYR A 267 -7.83 8.49 -4.23
C TYR A 267 -6.86 9.65 -4.08
N HIS A 268 -6.89 10.23 -2.90
CA HIS A 268 -5.85 11.14 -2.41
C HIS A 268 -5.35 10.64 -1.06
N TYR A 269 -4.05 10.64 -0.90
CA TYR A 269 -3.34 10.31 0.34
C TYR A 269 -2.40 11.43 0.71
N GLN A 270 -2.35 11.74 1.99
CA GLN A 270 -1.41 12.71 2.54
C GLN A 270 -1.02 12.33 3.96
N GLN A 271 0.27 12.21 4.21
CA GLN A 271 0.80 12.13 5.55
C GLN A 271 0.76 13.52 6.20
N VAL A 272 0.03 13.66 7.31
CA VAL A 272 -0.23 14.95 7.97
C VAL A 272 0.78 15.30 9.04
N THR A 273 1.39 14.29 9.70
CA THR A 273 2.53 14.47 10.61
C THR A 273 3.78 13.83 10.04
N GLY A 274 4.96 14.34 10.41
CA GLY A 274 6.23 13.79 9.96
C GLY A 274 6.55 12.45 10.63
N ASP A 275 7.46 11.71 10.00
CA ASP A 275 8.05 10.51 10.57
C ASP A 275 8.92 10.84 11.78
N SER A 276 9.13 9.87 12.67
CA SER A 276 9.87 10.05 13.93
C SER A 276 10.55 8.74 14.36
N GLY A 277 11.37 8.83 15.42
CA GLY A 277 12.21 7.74 15.91
C GLY A 277 13.63 7.78 15.34
N ALA A 278 14.56 7.02 15.95
CA ALA A 278 15.96 7.01 15.50
C ALA A 278 16.13 6.42 14.09
N GLY A 279 15.20 5.57 13.65
CA GLY A 279 15.18 5.01 12.30
C GLY A 279 14.79 6.01 11.21
N ALA A 280 14.14 7.13 11.57
CA ALA A 280 13.76 8.18 10.63
C ALA A 280 14.94 9.13 10.33
N GLN A 281 16.10 8.55 9.96
CA GLN A 281 17.37 9.28 9.79
C GLN A 281 17.33 10.33 8.69
N LEU A 282 16.40 10.22 7.74
CA LEU A 282 16.28 11.19 6.64
C LEU A 282 15.45 12.42 7.01
N GLY A 283 14.81 12.44 8.18
CA GLY A 283 14.02 13.56 8.70
C GLY A 283 12.51 13.29 8.73
N PRO A 284 11.73 14.26 9.20
CA PRO A 284 10.28 14.13 9.41
C PRO A 284 9.50 14.31 8.10
N TYR A 285 9.75 13.48 7.12
CA TYR A 285 9.12 13.58 5.81
C TYR A 285 7.62 13.32 5.85
N LYS A 286 6.92 13.85 4.87
CA LYS A 286 5.49 13.67 4.66
C LYS A 286 5.23 13.27 3.22
N GLY A 287 4.62 12.11 3.01
CA GLY A 287 4.24 11.61 1.70
C GLY A 287 2.89 12.15 1.23
N ARG A 288 2.76 12.33 -0.07
CA ARG A 288 1.50 12.68 -0.72
C ARG A 288 1.39 11.98 -2.06
N THR A 289 0.19 11.52 -2.41
CA THR A 289 -0.10 11.03 -3.75
C THR A 289 -1.57 11.18 -4.07
N THR A 290 -1.87 11.38 -5.34
CA THR A 290 -3.23 11.36 -5.89
C THR A 290 -3.25 10.38 -7.05
N ALA A 291 -4.32 9.60 -7.16
CA ALA A 291 -4.52 8.68 -8.27
C ALA A 291 -5.91 8.83 -8.88
N LEU A 292 -5.97 8.54 -10.17
CA LEU A 292 -7.21 8.46 -10.94
C LEU A 292 -7.19 7.19 -11.77
N GLY A 293 -8.36 6.60 -11.98
CA GLY A 293 -8.46 5.37 -12.73
C GLY A 293 -9.87 4.96 -13.08
N GLY A 294 -9.98 3.73 -13.53
CA GLY A 294 -11.26 3.13 -13.92
C GLY A 294 -11.56 1.86 -13.16
N THR A 295 -12.84 1.52 -13.12
CA THR A 295 -13.33 0.26 -12.56
C THR A 295 -14.33 -0.38 -13.51
N LEU A 296 -14.30 -1.70 -13.56
CA LEU A 296 -15.27 -2.55 -14.26
C LEU A 296 -15.67 -3.67 -13.30
N ALA A 297 -16.98 -3.88 -13.12
CA ALA A 297 -17.47 -4.98 -12.31
C ALA A 297 -18.43 -5.84 -13.11
N TYR A 298 -18.36 -7.14 -12.85
CA TYR A 298 -19.24 -8.13 -13.46
C TYR A 298 -19.78 -9.07 -12.38
N ASN A 299 -21.10 -9.14 -12.29
CA ASN A 299 -21.82 -9.99 -11.34
C ASN A 299 -22.43 -11.17 -12.09
N PHE A 300 -22.25 -12.37 -11.57
CA PHE A 300 -22.78 -13.60 -12.15
C PHE A 300 -23.15 -14.60 -11.07
N GLN A 301 -23.83 -15.68 -11.45
CA GLN A 301 -24.14 -16.77 -10.54
C GLN A 301 -23.35 -18.02 -10.90
N LEU A 302 -22.74 -18.65 -9.90
CA LEU A 302 -22.15 -19.98 -10.01
C LEU A 302 -23.04 -20.96 -9.22
N GLY A 303 -23.89 -21.67 -9.96
CA GLY A 303 -24.97 -22.42 -9.37
C GLY A 303 -26.00 -21.51 -8.69
N LYS A 304 -26.08 -21.56 -7.36
CA LYS A 304 -26.94 -20.69 -6.55
C LYS A 304 -26.19 -19.54 -5.87
N THR A 305 -24.89 -19.54 -5.98
CA THR A 305 -24.04 -18.55 -5.29
C THR A 305 -23.81 -17.34 -6.19
N PRO A 306 -24.24 -16.14 -5.80
CA PRO A 306 -23.89 -14.92 -6.50
C PRO A 306 -22.39 -14.62 -6.32
N ILE A 307 -21.71 -14.29 -7.41
CA ILE A 307 -20.30 -13.90 -7.39
C ILE A 307 -20.21 -12.51 -7.98
N SER A 308 -19.51 -11.64 -7.27
CA SER A 308 -19.15 -10.32 -7.76
C SER A 308 -17.66 -10.28 -8.08
N THR A 309 -17.34 -9.80 -9.27
CA THR A 309 -15.94 -9.56 -9.68
C THR A 309 -15.76 -8.11 -10.04
N ARG A 310 -14.60 -7.54 -9.69
CA ARG A 310 -14.29 -6.14 -9.99
C ARG A 310 -12.82 -5.97 -10.32
N ILE A 311 -12.55 -5.29 -11.43
CA ILE A 311 -11.21 -4.85 -11.78
C ILE A 311 -11.13 -3.35 -11.53
N LYS A 312 -10.04 -2.90 -10.90
CA LYS A 312 -9.70 -1.49 -10.71
C LYS A 312 -8.27 -1.26 -11.20
N VAL A 313 -8.06 -0.19 -11.97
CA VAL A 313 -6.73 0.25 -12.38
C VAL A 313 -6.62 1.73 -12.13
N LEU A 314 -5.63 2.13 -11.31
CA LEU A 314 -5.39 3.53 -10.95
C LEU A 314 -3.94 3.91 -11.26
N ARG A 315 -3.76 5.12 -11.79
CA ARG A 315 -2.45 5.72 -12.04
C ARG A 315 -2.21 6.86 -11.08
N GLU A 316 -1.10 6.80 -10.35
CA GLU A 316 -0.67 7.86 -9.44
C GLU A 316 -0.05 9.02 -10.22
N PHE A 317 -0.40 10.23 -9.79
CA PHE A 317 0.17 11.50 -10.24
C PHE A 317 0.27 12.44 -9.02
N SER A 318 0.88 13.62 -9.17
CA SER A 318 1.07 14.56 -8.05
C SER A 318 1.69 13.90 -6.82
N VAL A 319 2.75 13.12 -7.03
CA VAL A 319 3.43 12.35 -5.98
C VAL A 319 4.56 13.16 -5.39
N GLU A 320 4.62 13.18 -4.05
CA GLU A 320 5.67 13.84 -3.27
C GLU A 320 6.19 12.87 -2.20
N ASN A 321 7.51 12.75 -2.08
CA ASN A 321 8.21 11.89 -1.12
C ASN A 321 7.75 10.40 -1.13
N ARG A 322 7.29 9.91 -2.25
CA ARG A 322 6.85 8.51 -2.48
C ARG A 322 7.26 8.03 -3.87
N ALA A 323 7.24 6.73 -4.07
CA ALA A 323 7.30 6.18 -5.42
C ALA A 323 5.97 6.44 -6.15
N ARG A 324 6.04 6.74 -7.44
CA ARG A 324 4.88 6.91 -8.33
C ARG A 324 4.59 5.60 -9.03
N GLY A 325 3.38 5.09 -8.88
CA GLY A 325 3.02 3.79 -9.38
C GLY A 325 1.72 3.71 -10.17
N THR A 326 1.43 2.48 -10.56
CA THR A 326 0.14 2.03 -11.06
C THR A 326 -0.35 0.94 -10.12
N VAL A 327 -1.56 1.10 -9.64
CA VAL A 327 -2.29 0.12 -8.81
C VAL A 327 -3.24 -0.65 -9.71
N GLY A 328 -3.21 -1.96 -9.63
CA GLY A 328 -4.20 -2.86 -10.19
C GLY A 328 -4.81 -3.71 -9.07
N LEU A 329 -6.12 -3.86 -9.06
CA LEU A 329 -6.85 -4.71 -8.14
C LEU A 329 -7.84 -5.56 -8.93
N LEU A 330 -7.86 -6.85 -8.65
CA LEU A 330 -8.93 -7.77 -9.04
C LEU A 330 -9.59 -8.28 -7.78
N THR A 331 -10.83 -7.86 -7.55
CA THR A 331 -11.64 -8.30 -6.42
C THR A 331 -12.57 -9.43 -6.86
N VAL A 332 -12.65 -10.48 -6.07
CA VAL A 332 -13.68 -11.53 -6.18
C VAL A 332 -14.36 -11.64 -4.83
N SER A 333 -15.66 -11.44 -4.78
CA SER A 333 -16.44 -11.56 -3.53
C SER A 333 -17.67 -12.43 -3.68
N LEU A 334 -17.99 -13.16 -2.62
CA LEU A 334 -19.13 -14.06 -2.55
C LEU A 334 -19.66 -14.21 -1.12
N PRO A 335 -20.97 -14.39 -0.93
CA PRO A 335 -21.52 -14.84 0.34
C PRO A 335 -21.19 -16.32 0.56
N LEU A 336 -20.67 -16.65 1.74
CA LEU A 336 -20.46 -18.05 2.19
C LEU A 336 -21.73 -18.60 2.83
N SER A 337 -22.47 -17.75 3.52
CA SER A 337 -23.82 -18.02 4.01
C SER A 337 -24.58 -16.70 4.05
N ALA A 338 -25.70 -16.60 3.37
CA ALA A 338 -26.66 -15.54 3.65
C ALA A 338 -27.50 -15.97 4.86
N ALA A 339 -27.90 -15.02 5.72
CA ALA A 339 -28.95 -15.31 6.69
C ALA A 339 -30.22 -15.72 5.92
N PRO A 340 -30.96 -16.70 6.40
CA PRO A 340 -32.23 -17.13 5.78
C PRO A 340 -33.23 -16.00 5.71
#